data_a0317b52b4182c94c65213e6332137ab
#
_entry.id   a0317b52b4182c94c65213e6332137ab
#
_cell.length_a   1.000
_cell.length_b   1.000
_cell.length_c   1.000
_cell.angle_alpha   90.00
_cell.angle_beta   90.00
_cell.angle_gamma   90.00
#
_symmetry.space_group_name_H-M   'P 1'
#
loop_
_entity.id
_entity.type
_entity.pdbx_description
1 polymer ?
#
loop_
_entity_poly.entity_id
_entity_poly.type
_entity_poly.pdbx_seq_one_letter_code
_entity_poly.pdbx_strand_id
1 'polypeptide(L)'
;MAKEGDVIAFEAGTFELPATLSLDVSGVTVRGAGPEKTVLSFRQQGQGTGGEGLLITSSKKFTLESLSVVDAKGDAVKVQGTDQVVFRDVHVSWSDGPKETNGGYGLYPVLCSNVLIEDCRVSGASDAGIYVGQSRNIILRRNTAEGNVAGIEIENSIDADIHENTATGNTGGILVFTLPDLPKKEGRNCRVFKNRVVANNHPNFAPKGNIVASVPSGTGVMIMAFDSVEVFDNEIERNDTTGVSVVSYLITSRPVNDAGYDPFCEAVSIHSNRFSNNGSKPAGLLATMLTQVLGPTMPDVLYDGIVPPSKETAGANDRPPVLSVRDNGEATFADIDAASLSPEALLGGKRPKIVRDTGQYASVMPALPAVVLEASQ
;
A
#
# COMPACT_ATOMS: atom_id res chain seq x y z
N MET A 1 2.53 -28.38 22.13
CA MET A 1 3.23 -27.73 21.01
C MET A 1 2.55 -28.19 19.73
N ALA A 2 2.30 -27.25 18.81
CA ALA A 2 1.75 -27.57 17.50
C ALA A 2 2.68 -28.45 16.69
N LYS A 3 2.12 -29.28 15.81
CA LYS A 3 2.82 -30.13 14.85
C LYS A 3 2.42 -29.74 13.44
N GLU A 4 3.20 -30.17 12.48
CA GLU A 4 2.90 -29.96 11.07
C GLU A 4 1.52 -30.53 10.70
N GLY A 5 0.73 -29.70 10.03
CA GLY A 5 -0.64 -30.02 9.62
C GLY A 5 -1.72 -29.84 10.68
N ASP A 6 -1.37 -29.42 11.88
CA ASP A 6 -2.36 -29.22 12.94
C ASP A 6 -3.35 -28.09 12.61
N VAL A 7 -4.57 -28.25 13.08
CA VAL A 7 -5.59 -27.20 13.14
C VAL A 7 -5.77 -26.78 14.61
N ILE A 8 -5.38 -25.55 14.92
CA ILE A 8 -5.59 -24.94 16.23
C ILE A 8 -6.92 -24.19 16.17
N ALA A 9 -7.95 -24.77 16.77
CA ALA A 9 -9.29 -24.20 16.77
C ALA A 9 -9.57 -23.49 18.09
N PHE A 10 -9.92 -22.21 18.01
CA PHE A 10 -10.46 -21.43 19.12
C PHE A 10 -11.98 -21.47 19.10
N GLU A 11 -12.59 -21.80 20.22
CA GLU A 11 -14.04 -21.69 20.40
C GLU A 11 -14.49 -20.22 20.38
N ALA A 12 -15.81 -20.03 20.41
CA ALA A 12 -16.36 -18.70 20.60
C ALA A 12 -16.00 -18.16 22.02
N GLY A 13 -15.49 -16.94 22.08
CA GLY A 13 -15.08 -16.28 23.32
C GLY A 13 -14.00 -15.22 23.08
N THR A 14 -13.72 -14.43 24.10
CA THR A 14 -12.60 -13.50 24.14
C THR A 14 -11.46 -14.12 24.93
N PHE A 15 -10.30 -14.25 24.30
CA PHE A 15 -9.10 -14.82 24.90
C PHE A 15 -8.11 -13.69 25.20
N GLU A 16 -7.93 -13.37 26.47
CA GLU A 16 -6.96 -12.35 26.90
C GLU A 16 -5.56 -12.95 26.91
N LEU A 17 -4.70 -12.41 26.08
CA LEU A 17 -3.35 -12.93 25.81
C LEU A 17 -2.31 -11.93 26.31
N PRO A 18 -1.54 -12.27 27.34
CA PRO A 18 -0.55 -11.35 27.92
C PRO A 18 0.78 -11.28 27.17
N ALA A 19 0.95 -12.09 26.13
CA ALA A 19 2.19 -12.20 25.36
C ALA A 19 1.90 -12.59 23.92
N THR A 20 2.87 -12.36 23.02
CA THR A 20 2.83 -12.80 21.63
C THR A 20 2.60 -14.30 21.52
N LEU A 21 1.72 -14.71 20.62
CA LEU A 21 1.58 -16.11 20.20
C LEU A 21 2.53 -16.36 19.03
N SER A 22 3.55 -17.16 19.26
CA SER A 22 4.56 -17.49 18.24
C SER A 22 4.39 -18.89 17.68
N LEU A 23 4.58 -19.03 16.36
CA LEU A 23 4.52 -20.29 15.63
C LEU A 23 5.64 -20.38 14.60
N ASP A 24 6.38 -21.47 14.61
CA ASP A 24 7.46 -21.80 13.66
C ASP A 24 7.27 -23.17 12.99
N VAL A 25 6.04 -23.66 12.97
CA VAL A 25 5.67 -24.98 12.42
C VAL A 25 4.92 -24.80 11.10
N SER A 26 5.25 -25.61 10.11
CA SER A 26 4.63 -25.59 8.78
C SER A 26 3.24 -26.26 8.76
N GLY A 27 2.41 -25.85 7.80
CA GLY A 27 1.12 -26.48 7.52
C GLY A 27 0.04 -26.21 8.56
N VAL A 28 0.26 -25.29 9.50
CA VAL A 28 -0.70 -25.03 10.59
C VAL A 28 -1.82 -24.10 10.12
N THR A 29 -3.04 -24.46 10.51
CA THR A 29 -4.21 -23.57 10.41
C THR A 29 -4.62 -23.13 11.82
N VAL A 30 -4.74 -21.82 12.01
CA VAL A 30 -5.36 -21.21 13.21
C VAL A 30 -6.74 -20.72 12.82
N ARG A 31 -7.77 -21.21 13.48
CA ARG A 31 -9.16 -20.94 13.14
C ARG A 31 -9.98 -20.54 14.36
N GLY A 32 -10.85 -19.53 14.20
CA GLY A 32 -11.91 -19.21 15.15
C GLY A 32 -13.28 -19.70 14.72
N ALA A 33 -14.30 -19.34 15.48
CA ALA A 33 -15.71 -19.62 15.19
C ALA A 33 -16.38 -18.49 14.37
N GLY A 34 -15.61 -17.50 13.95
CA GLY A 34 -16.01 -16.29 13.22
C GLY A 34 -15.44 -15.04 13.90
N PRO A 35 -15.17 -13.95 13.13
CA PRO A 35 -14.50 -12.77 13.68
C PRO A 35 -15.31 -12.07 14.78
N GLU A 36 -16.63 -12.13 14.72
CA GLU A 36 -17.51 -11.58 15.76
C GLU A 36 -17.65 -12.50 17.01
N LYS A 37 -17.14 -13.72 16.93
CA LYS A 37 -17.33 -14.74 17.97
C LYS A 37 -16.03 -15.11 18.66
N THR A 38 -14.91 -15.15 17.96
CA THR A 38 -13.60 -15.48 18.51
C THR A 38 -12.70 -14.25 18.46
N VAL A 39 -12.30 -13.75 19.63
CA VAL A 39 -11.46 -12.57 19.76
C VAL A 39 -10.18 -12.93 20.52
N LEU A 40 -9.04 -12.74 19.88
CA LEU A 40 -7.72 -12.79 20.51
C LEU A 40 -7.34 -11.37 20.94
N SER A 41 -7.42 -11.07 22.22
CA SER A 41 -7.16 -9.74 22.79
C SER A 41 -5.76 -9.67 23.36
N PHE A 42 -4.95 -8.76 22.82
CA PHE A 42 -3.59 -8.49 23.29
C PHE A 42 -3.50 -7.22 24.15
N ARG A 43 -4.63 -6.70 24.60
CA ARG A 43 -4.69 -5.48 25.41
C ARG A 43 -3.82 -5.53 26.66
N GLN A 44 -3.65 -6.72 27.24
CA GLN A 44 -2.86 -6.96 28.44
C GLN A 44 -1.41 -7.34 28.18
N GLN A 45 -0.92 -7.25 26.93
CA GLN A 45 0.50 -7.50 26.64
C GLN A 45 1.40 -6.66 27.54
N GLY A 46 2.34 -7.32 28.24
CA GLY A 46 3.32 -6.69 29.12
C GLY A 46 4.56 -6.19 28.38
N GLN A 47 5.38 -5.40 29.05
CA GLN A 47 6.70 -5.06 28.52
C GLN A 47 7.59 -6.31 28.48
N GLY A 48 8.31 -6.49 27.35
CA GLY A 48 9.22 -7.63 27.17
C GLY A 48 8.56 -8.96 26.81
N THR A 49 7.24 -8.97 26.54
CA THR A 49 6.50 -10.18 26.12
C THR A 49 6.33 -10.29 24.59
N GLY A 50 7.13 -9.57 23.82
CA GLY A 50 6.93 -9.35 22.39
C GLY A 50 6.02 -8.14 22.14
N GLY A 51 5.98 -7.67 20.91
CA GLY A 51 5.10 -6.57 20.50
C GLY A 51 3.97 -7.06 19.62
N GLU A 52 4.21 -8.12 18.86
CA GLU A 52 3.24 -8.69 17.94
C GLU A 52 2.11 -9.41 18.68
N GLY A 53 0.93 -9.44 18.07
CA GLY A 53 -0.14 -10.34 18.50
C GLY A 53 0.21 -11.78 18.12
N LEU A 54 0.16 -12.11 16.84
CA LEU A 54 0.63 -13.39 16.31
C LEU A 54 1.94 -13.18 15.53
N LEU A 55 2.92 -14.04 15.77
CA LEU A 55 4.18 -14.07 15.05
C LEU A 55 4.42 -15.45 14.45
N ILE A 56 4.45 -15.53 13.13
CA ILE A 56 4.72 -16.75 12.38
C ILE A 56 6.04 -16.58 11.63
N THR A 57 6.96 -17.52 11.80
CA THR A 57 8.28 -17.44 11.17
C THR A 57 8.65 -18.73 10.47
N SER A 58 9.28 -18.59 9.29
CA SER A 58 9.97 -19.68 8.59
C SER A 58 9.13 -20.93 8.36
N SER A 59 7.83 -20.78 8.11
CA SER A 59 6.93 -21.90 7.80
C SER A 59 6.75 -22.08 6.28
N LYS A 60 6.25 -23.22 5.83
CA LYS A 60 5.93 -23.45 4.42
C LYS A 60 4.46 -23.23 4.07
N LYS A 61 3.58 -23.23 5.04
CA LYS A 61 2.15 -23.03 4.83
C LYS A 61 1.52 -22.58 6.14
N PHE A 62 0.85 -21.44 6.09
CA PHE A 62 0.13 -20.91 7.24
C PHE A 62 -1.23 -20.37 6.84
N THR A 63 -2.26 -20.74 7.58
CA THR A 63 -3.61 -20.22 7.39
C THR A 63 -4.12 -19.63 8.71
N LEU A 64 -4.64 -18.41 8.66
CA LEU A 64 -5.38 -17.77 9.75
C LEU A 64 -6.78 -17.44 9.24
N GLU A 65 -7.81 -17.92 9.93
CA GLU A 65 -9.17 -17.71 9.46
C GLU A 65 -10.21 -17.55 10.56
N SER A 66 -11.24 -16.78 10.24
CA SER A 66 -12.50 -16.66 11.01
C SER A 66 -12.31 -16.28 12.48
N LEU A 67 -11.52 -15.23 12.75
CA LEU A 67 -11.30 -14.69 14.09
C LEU A 67 -10.93 -13.20 14.07
N SER A 68 -10.98 -12.56 15.23
CA SER A 68 -10.45 -11.20 15.43
C SER A 68 -9.17 -11.21 16.25
N VAL A 69 -8.26 -10.27 15.91
CA VAL A 69 -7.04 -9.93 16.66
C VAL A 69 -7.14 -8.47 17.07
N VAL A 70 -7.12 -8.19 18.37
CA VAL A 70 -7.33 -6.82 18.85
C VAL A 70 -6.25 -6.35 19.81
N ASP A 71 -5.95 -5.05 19.75
CA ASP A 71 -5.13 -4.31 20.70
C ASP A 71 -3.68 -4.82 20.86
N ALA A 72 -3.08 -5.39 19.82
CA ALA A 72 -1.65 -5.72 19.84
C ALA A 72 -0.79 -4.46 20.04
N LYS A 73 0.29 -4.56 20.82
CA LYS A 73 1.18 -3.42 21.09
C LYS A 73 2.06 -3.06 19.89
N GLY A 74 2.44 -4.03 19.10
CA GLY A 74 3.12 -3.89 17.82
C GLY A 74 2.24 -4.41 16.69
N ASP A 75 2.84 -5.13 15.72
CA ASP A 75 2.12 -5.68 14.58
C ASP A 75 1.08 -6.71 15.05
N ALA A 76 -0.16 -6.62 14.54
CA ALA A 76 -1.19 -7.52 15.03
C ALA A 76 -0.97 -8.96 14.57
N VAL A 77 -0.71 -9.18 13.27
CA VAL A 77 -0.40 -10.51 12.71
C VAL A 77 0.79 -10.39 11.77
N LYS A 78 1.95 -10.82 12.22
CA LYS A 78 3.19 -10.83 11.43
C LYS A 78 3.52 -12.24 10.94
N VAL A 79 3.73 -12.37 9.64
CA VAL A 79 4.20 -13.62 9.01
C VAL A 79 5.46 -13.31 8.24
N GLN A 80 6.56 -13.96 8.59
CA GLN A 80 7.86 -13.69 7.99
C GLN A 80 8.48 -14.93 7.37
N GLY A 81 8.92 -14.82 6.11
CA GLY A 81 9.68 -15.87 5.42
C GLY A 81 8.87 -17.14 5.18
N THR A 82 7.57 -16.99 4.94
CA THR A 82 6.64 -18.11 4.76
C THR A 82 6.23 -18.22 3.29
N ASP A 83 6.25 -19.42 2.76
CA ASP A 83 5.59 -19.74 1.50
C ASP A 83 4.15 -20.21 1.76
N GLN A 84 3.20 -19.74 0.95
CA GLN A 84 1.75 -20.00 1.09
C GLN A 84 1.15 -19.47 2.40
N VAL A 85 0.86 -18.16 2.39
CA VAL A 85 0.17 -17.47 3.48
C VAL A 85 -1.27 -17.22 3.08
N VAL A 86 -2.23 -17.64 3.91
CA VAL A 86 -3.66 -17.37 3.71
C VAL A 86 -4.24 -16.68 4.94
N PHE A 87 -4.78 -15.47 4.74
CA PHE A 87 -5.66 -14.82 5.71
C PHE A 87 -7.06 -14.75 5.11
N ARG A 88 -8.05 -15.27 5.82
CA ARG A 88 -9.45 -15.28 5.36
C ARG A 88 -10.39 -14.96 6.49
N ASP A 89 -11.28 -13.98 6.29
CA ASP A 89 -12.27 -13.60 7.28
C ASP A 89 -11.62 -13.31 8.65
N VAL A 90 -10.54 -12.47 8.62
CA VAL A 90 -9.79 -12.04 9.80
C VAL A 90 -10.04 -10.56 10.03
N HIS A 91 -10.47 -10.20 11.25
CA HIS A 91 -10.62 -8.80 11.63
C HIS A 91 -9.48 -8.38 12.56
N VAL A 92 -8.89 -7.22 12.27
CA VAL A 92 -7.85 -6.61 13.12
C VAL A 92 -8.26 -5.21 13.50
N SER A 93 -8.13 -4.88 14.78
CA SER A 93 -8.46 -3.53 15.23
C SER A 93 -7.75 -3.13 16.53
N TRP A 94 -7.71 -1.82 16.76
CA TRP A 94 -7.33 -1.21 18.04
C TRP A 94 -8.54 -0.52 18.62
N SER A 95 -8.98 -0.95 19.80
CA SER A 95 -10.26 -0.56 20.44
C SER A 95 -10.37 0.94 20.72
N ASP A 96 -9.25 1.60 20.94
CA ASP A 96 -9.21 3.04 21.21
C ASP A 96 -9.22 3.91 19.93
N GLY A 97 -9.38 3.31 18.76
CA GLY A 97 -9.36 3.98 17.46
C GLY A 97 -7.95 4.33 16.96
N PRO A 98 -7.85 5.08 15.84
CA PRO A 98 -6.58 5.45 15.22
C PRO A 98 -5.69 6.30 16.12
N LYS A 99 -4.44 5.84 16.37
CA LYS A 99 -3.46 6.53 17.22
C LYS A 99 -2.03 6.20 16.78
N GLU A 100 -1.11 7.15 16.93
CA GLU A 100 0.32 6.97 16.71
C GLU A 100 0.92 5.84 17.56
N THR A 101 0.34 5.55 18.71
CA THR A 101 0.80 4.52 19.66
C THR A 101 0.27 3.13 19.37
N ASN A 102 -0.58 2.96 18.38
CA ASN A 102 -1.03 1.65 17.93
C ASN A 102 0.10 0.89 17.25
N GLY A 103 -0.05 -0.41 17.10
CA GLY A 103 0.87 -1.21 16.30
C GLY A 103 0.96 -0.72 14.85
N GLY A 104 2.12 -0.93 14.23
CA GLY A 104 2.38 -0.45 12.87
C GLY A 104 1.47 -1.11 11.85
N TYR A 105 1.41 -2.44 11.88
CA TYR A 105 0.75 -3.21 10.83
C TYR A 105 -0.37 -4.10 11.39
N GLY A 106 -1.46 -4.17 10.64
CA GLY A 106 -2.55 -5.09 10.96
C GLY A 106 -2.26 -6.51 10.46
N LEU A 107 -2.40 -6.76 9.17
CA LEU A 107 -1.98 -8.01 8.53
C LEU A 107 -0.65 -7.77 7.81
N TYR A 108 0.41 -8.47 8.22
CA TYR A 108 1.79 -8.15 7.85
C TYR A 108 2.58 -9.39 7.36
N PRO A 109 2.34 -9.88 6.15
CA PRO A 109 3.27 -10.79 5.47
C PRO A 109 4.51 -10.03 4.96
N VAL A 110 5.71 -10.52 5.30
CA VAL A 110 6.99 -9.97 4.82
C VAL A 110 7.95 -11.10 4.43
N LEU A 111 8.67 -10.92 3.32
CA LEU A 111 9.56 -11.94 2.76
C LEU A 111 8.82 -13.26 2.45
N CYS A 112 7.55 -13.16 2.08
CA CYS A 112 6.67 -14.29 1.82
C CYS A 112 6.47 -14.56 0.32
N SER A 113 5.90 -15.70 -0.01
CA SER A 113 5.45 -16.02 -1.36
C SER A 113 4.07 -16.67 -1.33
N ASN A 114 3.33 -16.57 -2.45
CA ASN A 114 1.98 -17.12 -2.57
C ASN A 114 1.03 -16.64 -1.45
N VAL A 115 0.86 -15.32 -1.37
CA VAL A 115 0.10 -14.64 -0.32
C VAL A 115 -1.34 -14.40 -0.78
N LEU A 116 -2.31 -14.91 -0.06
CA LEU A 116 -3.74 -14.62 -0.22
C LEU A 116 -4.29 -13.95 1.02
N ILE A 117 -4.82 -12.73 0.87
CA ILE A 117 -5.59 -12.04 1.91
C ILE A 117 -6.96 -11.72 1.34
N GLU A 118 -8.00 -12.35 1.89
CA GLU A 118 -9.35 -12.18 1.38
C GLU A 118 -10.39 -12.07 2.48
N ASP A 119 -11.43 -11.28 2.21
CA ASP A 119 -12.57 -11.10 3.10
C ASP A 119 -12.20 -10.60 4.50
N CYS A 120 -11.04 -9.93 4.64
CA CYS A 120 -10.53 -9.42 5.92
C CYS A 120 -10.95 -7.96 6.16
N ARG A 121 -10.93 -7.55 7.45
CA ARG A 121 -11.17 -6.17 7.84
C ARG A 121 -10.09 -5.69 8.78
N VAL A 122 -9.50 -4.50 8.51
CA VAL A 122 -8.41 -3.95 9.33
C VAL A 122 -8.63 -2.47 9.61
N SER A 123 -8.49 -2.08 10.88
CA SER A 123 -8.64 -0.68 11.29
C SER A 123 -7.69 -0.25 12.39
N GLY A 124 -7.22 1.00 12.33
CA GLY A 124 -6.48 1.66 13.39
C GLY A 124 -4.96 1.47 13.39
N ALA A 125 -4.38 0.83 12.37
CA ALA A 125 -2.93 0.65 12.25
C ALA A 125 -2.21 1.98 12.05
N SER A 126 -1.09 2.19 12.76
CA SER A 126 -0.34 3.45 12.72
C SER A 126 0.66 3.55 11.56
N ASP A 127 0.73 2.51 10.73
CA ASP A 127 1.49 2.47 9.47
C ASP A 127 0.59 1.94 8.35
N ALA A 128 0.33 0.64 8.25
CA ALA A 128 -0.59 0.11 7.25
C ALA A 128 -1.55 -0.95 7.81
N GLY A 129 -2.83 -0.87 7.42
CA GLY A 129 -3.83 -1.87 7.77
C GLY A 129 -3.46 -3.24 7.21
N ILE A 130 -3.32 -3.33 5.91
CA ILE A 130 -2.83 -4.52 5.21
C ILE A 130 -1.52 -4.16 4.53
N TYR A 131 -0.43 -4.77 4.97
CA TYR A 131 0.89 -4.59 4.38
C TYR A 131 1.42 -5.92 3.83
N VAL A 132 1.94 -5.91 2.61
CA VAL A 132 2.70 -7.04 2.07
C VAL A 132 4.01 -6.52 1.51
N GLY A 133 5.12 -6.86 2.15
CA GLY A 133 6.44 -6.36 1.77
C GLY A 133 7.42 -7.44 1.35
N GLN A 134 8.28 -7.11 0.38
CA GLN A 134 9.41 -7.92 -0.06
C GLN A 134 8.98 -9.35 -0.46
N SER A 135 7.77 -9.48 -0.97
CA SER A 135 7.07 -10.72 -1.21
C SER A 135 6.75 -10.91 -2.71
N ARG A 136 6.18 -12.05 -3.08
CA ARG A 136 5.80 -12.33 -4.47
C ARG A 136 4.56 -13.20 -4.57
N ASN A 137 3.89 -13.15 -5.74
CA ASN A 137 2.64 -13.86 -6.01
C ASN A 137 1.59 -13.52 -4.95
N ILE A 138 1.01 -12.32 -5.04
CA ILE A 138 0.18 -11.73 -3.99
C ILE A 138 -1.22 -11.48 -4.55
N ILE A 139 -2.24 -11.93 -3.84
CA ILE A 139 -3.65 -11.58 -4.12
C ILE A 139 -4.28 -11.00 -2.87
N LEU A 140 -4.71 -9.72 -2.96
CA LEU A 140 -5.49 -9.03 -1.92
C LEU A 140 -6.87 -8.72 -2.49
N ARG A 141 -7.92 -9.36 -1.97
CA ARG A 141 -9.25 -9.18 -2.53
C ARG A 141 -10.37 -9.16 -1.50
N ARG A 142 -11.40 -8.37 -1.76
CA ARG A 142 -12.62 -8.23 -0.94
C ARG A 142 -12.34 -7.86 0.52
N ASN A 143 -11.23 -7.17 0.74
CA ASN A 143 -10.86 -6.68 2.07
C ASN A 143 -11.42 -5.28 2.31
N THR A 144 -11.59 -4.92 3.58
CA THR A 144 -11.91 -3.56 4.01
C THR A 144 -10.78 -3.05 4.91
N ALA A 145 -10.15 -1.95 4.48
CA ALA A 145 -9.14 -1.24 5.27
C ALA A 145 -9.68 0.17 5.60
N GLU A 146 -9.89 0.45 6.89
CA GLU A 146 -10.58 1.65 7.34
C GLU A 146 -9.87 2.32 8.53
N GLY A 147 -9.65 3.63 8.47
CA GLY A 147 -9.08 4.38 9.61
C GLY A 147 -7.64 4.00 9.94
N ASN A 148 -6.83 3.62 8.97
CA ASN A 148 -5.39 3.38 9.11
C ASN A 148 -4.59 4.58 8.56
N VAL A 149 -3.28 4.58 8.70
CA VAL A 149 -2.46 5.52 7.93
C VAL A 149 -2.48 5.10 6.45
N ALA A 150 -1.88 4.00 6.08
CA ALA A 150 -2.13 3.38 4.78
C ALA A 150 -3.24 2.33 4.92
N GLY A 151 -4.23 2.33 4.04
CA GLY A 151 -5.23 1.27 4.03
C GLY A 151 -4.62 -0.06 3.62
N ILE A 152 -4.07 -0.11 2.41
CA ILE A 152 -3.36 -1.25 1.82
C ILE A 152 -2.01 -0.77 1.32
N GLU A 153 -0.95 -1.52 1.59
CA GLU A 153 0.41 -1.22 1.12
C GLU A 153 1.08 -2.46 0.55
N ILE A 154 1.63 -2.29 -0.66
CA ILE A 154 2.53 -3.25 -1.31
C ILE A 154 3.90 -2.60 -1.39
N GLU A 155 4.91 -3.21 -0.77
CA GLU A 155 6.25 -2.65 -0.71
C GLU A 155 7.30 -3.63 -1.22
N ASN A 156 8.18 -3.16 -2.13
CA ASN A 156 9.30 -3.96 -2.69
C ASN A 156 8.91 -5.40 -3.08
N SER A 157 7.74 -5.56 -3.68
CA SER A 157 7.14 -6.86 -3.96
C SER A 157 6.92 -7.07 -5.46
N ILE A 158 6.73 -8.31 -5.86
CA ILE A 158 6.61 -8.70 -7.27
C ILE A 158 5.34 -9.51 -7.47
N ASP A 159 4.62 -9.22 -8.58
CA ASP A 159 3.41 -9.94 -8.99
C ASP A 159 2.29 -9.83 -7.94
N ALA A 160 1.62 -8.67 -7.89
CA ALA A 160 0.54 -8.40 -6.96
C ALA A 160 -0.76 -8.02 -7.67
N ASP A 161 -1.88 -8.66 -7.28
CA ASP A 161 -3.25 -8.31 -7.65
C ASP A 161 -3.99 -7.75 -6.42
N ILE A 162 -4.37 -6.48 -6.48
CA ILE A 162 -5.16 -5.80 -5.44
C ILE A 162 -6.51 -5.47 -6.04
N HIS A 163 -7.55 -6.23 -5.71
CA HIS A 163 -8.84 -6.04 -6.36
C HIS A 163 -10.05 -6.25 -5.45
N GLU A 164 -11.14 -5.61 -5.81
CA GLU A 164 -12.43 -5.70 -5.10
C GLU A 164 -12.33 -5.31 -3.60
N ASN A 165 -11.30 -4.54 -3.23
CA ASN A 165 -11.15 -4.06 -1.87
C ASN A 165 -11.84 -2.71 -1.67
N THR A 166 -12.14 -2.39 -0.42
CA THR A 166 -12.57 -1.06 0.01
C THR A 166 -11.50 -0.45 0.91
N ALA A 167 -10.91 0.67 0.48
CA ALA A 167 -10.02 1.48 1.28
C ALA A 167 -10.70 2.82 1.56
N THR A 168 -11.07 3.08 2.81
CA THR A 168 -11.86 4.27 3.18
C THR A 168 -11.45 4.85 4.53
N GLY A 169 -11.53 6.17 4.67
CA GLY A 169 -11.22 6.83 5.95
C GLY A 169 -9.77 6.67 6.43
N ASN A 170 -8.86 6.23 5.57
CA ASN A 170 -7.43 6.18 5.88
C ASN A 170 -6.77 7.53 5.59
N THR A 171 -5.50 7.70 5.90
CA THR A 171 -4.71 8.86 5.42
C THR A 171 -4.40 8.71 3.94
N GLY A 172 -3.93 7.53 3.52
CA GLY A 172 -3.77 7.09 2.14
C GLY A 172 -4.51 5.77 1.91
N GLY A 173 -5.19 5.62 0.75
CA GLY A 173 -6.01 4.44 0.48
C GLY A 173 -5.19 3.20 0.13
N ILE A 174 -4.54 3.22 -1.04
CA ILE A 174 -3.70 2.11 -1.53
C ILE A 174 -2.32 2.68 -1.90
N LEU A 175 -1.27 2.14 -1.30
CA LEU A 175 0.11 2.56 -1.54
C LEU A 175 0.88 1.41 -2.21
N VAL A 176 1.62 1.73 -3.28
CA VAL A 176 2.45 0.79 -4.04
C VAL A 176 3.85 1.38 -4.11
N PHE A 177 4.73 0.94 -3.21
CA PHE A 177 6.02 1.56 -2.96
C PHE A 177 7.20 0.62 -3.23
N THR A 178 8.30 1.20 -3.71
CA THR A 178 9.63 0.60 -3.62
C THR A 178 10.51 1.54 -2.83
N LEU A 179 11.15 1.03 -1.79
CA LEU A 179 11.99 1.78 -0.86
C LEU A 179 13.43 1.29 -0.88
N PRO A 180 14.41 2.18 -0.64
CA PRO A 180 15.82 1.79 -0.52
C PRO A 180 16.09 1.04 0.79
N ASP A 181 17.31 0.50 0.90
CA ASP A 181 17.89 -0.09 2.11
C ASP A 181 17.14 -1.34 2.63
N LEU A 182 16.33 -1.98 1.78
CA LEU A 182 15.63 -3.23 2.07
C LEU A 182 16.32 -4.44 1.41
N PRO A 183 16.15 -5.67 1.94
CA PRO A 183 16.71 -6.89 1.35
C PRO A 183 16.27 -7.13 -0.10
N LYS A 184 15.00 -6.87 -0.43
CA LYS A 184 14.50 -6.83 -1.80
C LYS A 184 14.49 -5.38 -2.26
N LYS A 185 15.08 -5.09 -3.43
CA LYS A 185 15.31 -3.73 -3.90
C LYS A 185 14.36 -3.31 -5.03
N GLU A 186 13.57 -4.23 -5.53
CA GLU A 186 12.66 -4.00 -6.64
C GLU A 186 11.20 -4.24 -6.25
N GLY A 187 10.33 -3.44 -6.86
CA GLY A 187 8.89 -3.66 -6.85
C GLY A 187 8.38 -3.56 -8.29
N ARG A 188 7.62 -4.57 -8.75
CA ARG A 188 7.09 -4.58 -10.12
C ARG A 188 5.90 -5.51 -10.31
N ASN A 189 5.17 -5.29 -11.41
CA ASN A 189 4.01 -6.08 -11.82
C ASN A 189 2.89 -6.03 -10.79
N CYS A 190 2.36 -4.84 -10.50
CA CYS A 190 1.23 -4.67 -9.60
C CYS A 190 -0.02 -4.22 -10.36
N ARG A 191 -1.13 -4.94 -10.18
CA ARG A 191 -2.43 -4.56 -10.72
C ARG A 191 -3.35 -4.12 -9.59
N VAL A 192 -3.90 -2.90 -9.71
CA VAL A 192 -4.85 -2.31 -8.76
C VAL A 192 -6.16 -2.11 -9.51
N PHE A 193 -7.17 -2.95 -9.26
CA PHE A 193 -8.38 -2.91 -10.08
C PHE A 193 -9.66 -3.27 -9.31
N LYS A 194 -10.78 -2.71 -9.76
CA LYS A 194 -12.12 -2.92 -9.17
C LYS A 194 -12.20 -2.61 -7.68
N ASN A 195 -11.33 -1.72 -7.17
CA ASN A 195 -11.38 -1.29 -5.78
C ASN A 195 -12.27 -0.06 -5.62
N ARG A 196 -12.78 0.13 -4.41
CA ARG A 196 -13.39 1.37 -3.93
C ARG A 196 -12.40 2.10 -3.03
N VAL A 197 -11.85 3.20 -3.51
CA VAL A 197 -10.84 4.01 -2.81
C VAL A 197 -11.47 5.37 -2.51
N VAL A 198 -12.08 5.49 -1.33
CA VAL A 198 -13.08 6.53 -1.08
C VAL A 198 -12.82 7.28 0.23
N ALA A 199 -12.75 8.62 0.16
CA ALA A 199 -12.66 9.50 1.31
C ALA A 199 -11.52 9.15 2.29
N ASN A 200 -10.32 8.88 1.77
CA ASN A 200 -9.15 8.61 2.59
C ASN A 200 -8.53 9.91 3.13
N ASN A 201 -9.26 10.59 4.00
CA ASN A 201 -8.98 11.94 4.47
C ASN A 201 -8.62 12.03 5.95
N HIS A 202 -8.31 10.88 6.60
CA HIS A 202 -7.91 10.88 8.00
C HIS A 202 -6.59 11.65 8.16
N PRO A 203 -6.48 12.55 9.15
CA PRO A 203 -5.20 13.17 9.47
C PRO A 203 -4.11 12.12 9.67
N ASN A 204 -2.91 12.37 9.13
CA ASN A 204 -1.81 11.42 9.25
C ASN A 204 -1.36 11.30 10.71
N PHE A 205 -1.40 10.09 11.24
CA PHE A 205 -1.02 9.77 12.63
C PHE A 205 0.14 8.79 12.72
N ALA A 206 0.87 8.59 11.61
CA ALA A 206 2.06 7.72 11.61
C ALA A 206 3.17 8.27 12.52
N PRO A 207 3.94 7.40 13.18
CA PRO A 207 5.12 7.80 13.92
C PRO A 207 6.10 8.57 13.03
N LYS A 208 6.66 9.65 13.58
CA LYS A 208 7.66 10.46 12.86
C LYS A 208 8.85 9.62 12.44
N GLY A 209 9.24 9.78 11.18
CA GLY A 209 10.37 9.05 10.60
C GLY A 209 9.97 7.91 9.66
N ASN A 210 8.79 7.32 9.84
CA ASN A 210 8.25 6.36 8.88
C ASN A 210 8.04 7.04 7.53
N ILE A 211 8.14 6.28 6.44
CA ILE A 211 7.90 6.83 5.10
C ILE A 211 6.45 7.28 4.94
N VAL A 212 5.51 6.49 5.45
CA VAL A 212 4.08 6.79 5.38
C VAL A 212 3.69 8.07 6.15
N ALA A 213 4.53 8.54 7.09
CA ALA A 213 4.32 9.84 7.74
C ALA A 213 4.44 11.03 6.78
N SER A 214 5.03 10.83 5.60
CA SER A 214 5.12 11.83 4.53
C SER A 214 3.95 11.76 3.55
N VAL A 215 3.11 10.74 3.60
CA VAL A 215 1.93 10.61 2.74
C VAL A 215 0.91 11.70 3.10
N PRO A 216 0.51 12.54 2.15
CA PRO A 216 -0.52 13.54 2.41
C PRO A 216 -1.87 12.88 2.73
N SER A 217 -2.55 13.39 3.74
CA SER A 217 -3.95 13.03 3.98
C SER A 217 -4.80 13.37 2.75
N GLY A 218 -5.72 12.49 2.38
CA GLY A 218 -6.51 12.68 1.16
C GLY A 218 -5.87 12.07 -0.09
N THR A 219 -4.91 11.18 0.07
CA THR A 219 -4.33 10.42 -1.03
C THR A 219 -5.17 9.18 -1.31
N GLY A 220 -5.68 9.03 -2.53
CA GLY A 220 -6.40 7.81 -2.94
C GLY A 220 -5.45 6.64 -3.19
N VAL A 221 -4.77 6.64 -4.32
CA VAL A 221 -3.72 5.67 -4.67
C VAL A 221 -2.40 6.41 -4.85
N MET A 222 -1.31 5.89 -4.31
CA MET A 222 0.03 6.41 -4.56
C MET A 222 0.96 5.32 -5.05
N ILE A 223 1.63 5.59 -6.16
CA ILE A 223 2.67 4.74 -6.72
C ILE A 223 3.97 5.50 -6.57
N MET A 224 4.97 4.91 -5.89
CA MET A 224 6.26 5.53 -5.67
C MET A 224 7.40 4.58 -5.99
N ALA A 225 8.20 4.94 -6.99
CA ALA A 225 9.39 4.19 -7.41
C ALA A 225 9.10 2.69 -7.68
N PHE A 226 7.92 2.38 -8.22
CA PHE A 226 7.48 1.01 -8.49
C PHE A 226 7.21 0.85 -9.99
N ASP A 227 7.63 -0.26 -10.56
CA ASP A 227 7.58 -0.50 -11.99
C ASP A 227 6.40 -1.38 -12.42
N SER A 228 5.96 -1.19 -13.67
CA SER A 228 4.91 -2.03 -14.26
C SER A 228 3.66 -2.09 -13.36
N VAL A 229 3.01 -0.95 -13.19
CA VAL A 229 1.76 -0.85 -12.42
C VAL A 229 0.58 -0.57 -13.33
N GLU A 230 -0.49 -1.33 -13.18
CA GLU A 230 -1.73 -1.13 -13.91
C GLU A 230 -2.86 -0.78 -12.95
N VAL A 231 -3.41 0.44 -13.03
CA VAL A 231 -4.52 0.94 -12.20
C VAL A 231 -5.74 1.08 -13.10
N PHE A 232 -6.75 0.22 -12.92
CA PHE A 232 -7.90 0.19 -13.81
C PHE A 232 -9.20 -0.27 -13.16
N ASP A 233 -10.33 0.12 -13.74
CA ASP A 233 -11.68 -0.22 -13.28
C ASP A 233 -11.96 0.11 -11.80
N ASN A 234 -11.24 1.05 -11.19
CA ASN A 234 -11.47 1.45 -9.81
C ASN A 234 -12.49 2.59 -9.71
N GLU A 235 -13.14 2.67 -8.55
CA GLU A 235 -13.91 3.83 -8.09
C GLU A 235 -13.04 4.63 -7.09
N ILE A 236 -12.61 5.84 -7.50
CA ILE A 236 -11.67 6.67 -6.73
C ILE A 236 -12.34 8.02 -6.46
N GLU A 237 -12.82 8.22 -5.25
CA GLU A 237 -13.73 9.32 -4.94
C GLU A 237 -13.41 10.04 -3.64
N ARG A 238 -13.63 11.36 -3.62
CA ARG A 238 -13.59 12.19 -2.42
C ARG A 238 -12.29 12.06 -1.61
N ASN A 239 -11.17 11.81 -2.28
CA ASN A 239 -9.84 11.86 -1.67
C ASN A 239 -9.36 13.31 -1.78
N ASP A 240 -9.26 14.01 -0.67
CA ASP A 240 -9.14 15.48 -0.61
C ASP A 240 -7.86 16.02 -1.25
N THR A 241 -6.80 15.24 -1.36
CA THR A 241 -5.53 15.67 -1.97
C THR A 241 -5.41 15.23 -3.44
N THR A 242 -5.59 13.96 -3.77
CA THR A 242 -5.52 13.48 -5.16
C THR A 242 -6.12 12.08 -5.29
N GLY A 243 -6.65 11.75 -6.46
CA GLY A 243 -7.15 10.40 -6.74
C GLY A 243 -6.01 9.38 -6.89
N VAL A 244 -5.08 9.64 -7.82
CA VAL A 244 -3.88 8.82 -8.05
C VAL A 244 -2.67 9.72 -8.15
N SER A 245 -1.58 9.38 -7.47
CA SER A 245 -0.28 10.03 -7.64
C SER A 245 0.77 9.02 -8.08
N VAL A 246 1.59 9.40 -9.08
CA VAL A 246 2.74 8.66 -9.57
C VAL A 246 3.97 9.52 -9.33
N VAL A 247 4.85 9.07 -8.46
CA VAL A 247 5.99 9.87 -8.00
C VAL A 247 7.26 9.03 -7.90
N SER A 248 8.38 9.65 -8.18
CA SER A 248 9.69 9.08 -7.87
C SER A 248 9.96 9.15 -6.36
N TYR A 249 10.83 8.30 -5.84
CA TYR A 249 11.30 8.41 -4.45
C TYR A 249 11.99 9.76 -4.17
N LEU A 250 12.54 10.40 -5.21
CA LEU A 250 13.23 11.69 -5.10
C LEU A 250 12.34 12.81 -4.58
N ILE A 251 11.01 12.71 -4.73
CA ILE A 251 10.05 13.66 -4.18
C ILE A 251 10.13 13.76 -2.64
N THR A 252 10.60 12.71 -1.99
CA THR A 252 10.75 12.66 -0.52
C THR A 252 11.89 13.53 0.00
N SER A 253 12.80 13.95 -0.89
CA SER A 253 14.05 14.65 -0.54
C SER A 253 14.94 13.88 0.43
N ARG A 254 14.72 12.59 0.61
CA ARG A 254 15.58 11.70 1.42
C ARG A 254 16.77 11.23 0.56
N PRO A 255 17.95 11.07 1.15
CA PRO A 255 19.10 10.58 0.39
C PRO A 255 18.89 9.14 -0.09
N VAL A 256 19.39 8.83 -1.28
CA VAL A 256 19.45 7.48 -1.83
C VAL A 256 20.90 7.03 -1.74
N ASN A 257 21.22 6.17 -0.76
CA ASN A 257 22.57 5.65 -0.55
C ASN A 257 22.72 4.21 -1.06
N ASP A 258 21.63 3.56 -1.43
CA ASP A 258 21.62 2.19 -1.96
C ASP A 258 21.89 2.21 -3.47
N ALA A 259 23.09 1.82 -3.89
CA ALA A 259 23.49 1.82 -5.31
C ALA A 259 22.69 0.85 -6.20
N GLY A 260 21.97 -0.10 -5.61
CA GLY A 260 21.14 -1.06 -6.35
C GLY A 260 19.66 -0.68 -6.39
N TYR A 261 19.28 0.48 -5.86
CA TYR A 261 17.91 0.96 -5.80
C TYR A 261 17.58 1.87 -6.99
N ASP A 262 16.45 1.60 -7.64
CA ASP A 262 15.87 2.47 -8.66
C ASP A 262 14.80 3.38 -8.04
N PRO A 263 15.02 4.71 -8.01
CA PRO A 263 14.07 5.64 -7.40
C PRO A 263 12.94 6.08 -8.34
N PHE A 264 12.84 5.56 -9.54
CA PHE A 264 11.90 6.00 -10.56
C PHE A 264 10.70 5.06 -10.69
N CYS A 265 9.59 5.55 -11.23
CA CYS A 265 8.50 4.73 -11.72
C CYS A 265 8.65 4.49 -13.22
N GLU A 266 8.43 3.26 -13.66
CA GLU A 266 8.43 2.90 -15.07
C GLU A 266 7.21 2.05 -15.46
N ALA A 267 6.70 2.24 -16.69
CA ALA A 267 5.59 1.46 -17.23
C ALA A 267 4.32 1.47 -16.36
N VAL A 268 3.91 2.65 -15.89
CA VAL A 268 2.66 2.83 -15.14
C VAL A 268 1.51 3.12 -16.10
N SER A 269 0.42 2.35 -16.02
CA SER A 269 -0.79 2.53 -16.84
C SER A 269 -2.00 2.81 -15.95
N ILE A 270 -2.68 3.93 -16.19
CA ILE A 270 -3.89 4.36 -15.45
C ILE A 270 -5.02 4.50 -16.46
N HIS A 271 -6.00 3.60 -16.41
CA HIS A 271 -7.08 3.61 -17.40
C HIS A 271 -8.40 3.06 -16.86
N SER A 272 -9.47 3.41 -17.52
CA SER A 272 -10.84 2.90 -17.24
C SER A 272 -11.30 3.07 -15.79
N ASN A 273 -10.70 4.01 -15.05
CA ASN A 273 -11.13 4.32 -13.69
C ASN A 273 -12.26 5.36 -13.70
N ARG A 274 -13.07 5.34 -12.65
CA ARG A 274 -14.06 6.37 -12.38
C ARG A 274 -13.56 7.27 -11.25
N PHE A 275 -13.31 8.54 -11.57
CA PHE A 275 -12.90 9.55 -10.63
C PHE A 275 -14.06 10.49 -10.30
N SER A 276 -14.20 10.90 -9.05
CA SER A 276 -15.13 11.97 -8.67
C SER A 276 -14.72 12.70 -7.38
N ASN A 277 -14.80 14.03 -7.42
CA ASN A 277 -14.62 14.92 -6.27
C ASN A 277 -13.29 14.74 -5.53
N ASN A 278 -12.21 14.37 -6.23
CA ASN A 278 -10.87 14.32 -5.63
C ASN A 278 -10.21 15.70 -5.66
N GLY A 279 -9.15 15.90 -4.86
CA GLY A 279 -8.30 17.10 -4.90
C GLY A 279 -8.93 18.37 -4.34
N SER A 280 -10.04 18.28 -3.62
CA SER A 280 -10.83 19.45 -3.19
C SER A 280 -10.23 20.22 -2.01
N LYS A 281 -9.44 19.56 -1.14
CA LYS A 281 -8.81 20.14 0.07
C LYS A 281 -7.43 19.55 0.29
N PRO A 282 -6.48 19.82 -0.60
CA PRO A 282 -5.16 19.20 -0.55
C PRO A 282 -4.44 19.51 0.76
N ALA A 283 -3.85 18.46 1.36
CA ALA A 283 -3.21 18.51 2.65
C ALA A 283 -1.68 18.29 2.55
N GLY A 284 -0.95 18.81 3.53
CA GLY A 284 0.50 18.71 3.62
C GLY A 284 1.25 19.83 2.91
N LEU A 285 2.54 19.96 3.21
CA LEU A 285 3.37 21.06 2.72
C LEU A 285 3.51 21.04 1.20
N LEU A 286 3.79 19.88 0.62
CA LEU A 286 3.94 19.75 -0.83
C LEU A 286 2.65 20.11 -1.56
N ALA A 287 1.51 19.61 -1.11
CA ALA A 287 0.22 19.95 -1.70
C ALA A 287 -0.08 21.46 -1.59
N THR A 288 0.23 22.07 -0.45
CA THR A 288 0.11 23.52 -0.27
C THR A 288 0.99 24.29 -1.25
N MET A 289 2.21 23.86 -1.49
CA MET A 289 3.11 24.46 -2.48
C MET A 289 2.56 24.30 -3.90
N LEU A 290 2.08 23.10 -4.23
CA LEU A 290 1.53 22.81 -5.55
C LEU A 290 0.25 23.61 -5.86
N THR A 291 -0.58 23.92 -4.87
CA THR A 291 -1.76 24.77 -5.06
C THR A 291 -1.40 26.20 -5.50
N GLN A 292 -0.19 26.69 -5.24
CA GLN A 292 0.29 27.98 -5.76
C GLN A 292 0.50 27.95 -7.28
N VAL A 293 0.76 26.77 -7.83
CA VAL A 293 1.06 26.57 -9.26
C VAL A 293 -0.13 25.97 -10.00
N LEU A 294 -0.81 25.01 -9.39
CA LEU A 294 -1.92 24.28 -9.99
C LEU A 294 -3.28 24.97 -9.82
N GLY A 295 -3.41 25.82 -8.82
CA GLY A 295 -4.68 26.40 -8.38
C GLY A 295 -5.22 25.71 -7.11
N PRO A 296 -6.42 26.09 -6.63
CA PRO A 296 -6.92 25.70 -5.32
C PRO A 296 -7.27 24.20 -5.20
N THR A 297 -7.37 23.49 -6.31
CA THR A 297 -7.69 22.06 -6.37
C THR A 297 -6.56 21.29 -7.02
N MET A 298 -6.31 20.08 -6.56
CA MET A 298 -5.36 19.15 -7.17
C MET A 298 -6.06 18.28 -8.22
N PRO A 299 -5.32 17.75 -9.20
CA PRO A 299 -5.89 16.86 -10.21
C PRO A 299 -6.27 15.48 -9.65
N ASP A 300 -7.15 14.79 -10.38
CA ASP A 300 -7.45 13.38 -10.11
C ASP A 300 -6.23 12.49 -10.28
N VAL A 301 -5.40 12.77 -11.30
CA VAL A 301 -4.14 12.06 -11.55
C VAL A 301 -2.99 13.06 -11.55
N LEU A 302 -2.07 12.88 -10.61
CA LEU A 302 -0.87 13.69 -10.44
C LEU A 302 0.36 12.87 -10.83
N TYR A 303 1.22 13.42 -11.67
CA TYR A 303 2.53 12.86 -12.02
C TYR A 303 3.63 13.85 -11.69
N ASP A 304 4.73 13.39 -11.08
CA ASP A 304 5.84 14.27 -10.73
C ASP A 304 6.70 14.68 -11.93
N GLY A 305 6.60 13.98 -13.06
CA GLY A 305 7.36 14.29 -14.28
C GLY A 305 8.83 13.88 -14.22
N ILE A 306 9.25 13.18 -13.18
CA ILE A 306 10.65 12.75 -13.02
C ILE A 306 10.86 11.42 -13.74
N VAL A 307 11.77 11.43 -14.72
CA VAL A 307 12.11 10.25 -15.54
C VAL A 307 13.54 9.79 -15.30
N PRO A 308 13.86 8.50 -15.49
CA PRO A 308 15.23 8.01 -15.43
C PRO A 308 16.14 8.72 -16.45
N PRO A 309 17.37 9.12 -16.10
CA PRO A 309 18.31 9.76 -17.03
C PRO A 309 18.55 8.96 -18.31
N SER A 310 18.50 7.63 -18.24
CA SER A 310 18.63 6.76 -19.41
C SER A 310 17.48 6.92 -20.42
N LYS A 311 16.34 7.46 -20.02
CA LYS A 311 15.17 7.72 -20.88
C LYS A 311 15.12 9.13 -21.43
N GLU A 312 15.77 10.10 -20.78
CA GLU A 312 15.95 11.44 -21.33
C GLU A 312 16.78 11.43 -22.62
N THR A 313 17.71 10.46 -22.76
CA THR A 313 18.64 10.36 -23.89
C THR A 313 18.26 9.31 -24.93
N ALA A 314 17.29 8.43 -24.67
CA ALA A 314 16.86 7.39 -25.61
C ALA A 314 15.82 7.93 -26.59
N GLY A 315 15.97 7.61 -27.88
CA GLY A 315 14.95 7.93 -28.89
C GLY A 315 13.59 7.36 -28.49
N ALA A 316 12.53 8.12 -28.68
CA ALA A 316 11.16 7.87 -28.21
C ALA A 316 10.54 6.52 -28.64
N ASN A 317 11.19 5.75 -29.51
CA ASN A 317 10.59 4.55 -30.12
C ASN A 317 11.06 3.21 -29.54
N ASP A 318 12.05 3.18 -28.64
CA ASP A 318 12.71 1.92 -28.27
C ASP A 318 12.38 1.40 -26.86
N ARG A 319 11.57 2.11 -26.07
CA ARG A 319 11.22 1.69 -24.70
C ARG A 319 9.74 1.91 -24.39
N PRO A 320 9.13 1.10 -23.53
CA PRO A 320 7.76 1.35 -23.09
C PRO A 320 7.68 2.75 -22.46
N PRO A 321 6.55 3.45 -22.62
CA PRO A 321 6.35 4.75 -22.01
C PRO A 321 6.44 4.63 -20.47
N VAL A 322 6.92 5.69 -19.81
CA VAL A 322 6.99 5.74 -18.34
C VAL A 322 5.59 5.72 -17.74
N LEU A 323 4.69 6.50 -18.33
CA LEU A 323 3.30 6.67 -17.87
C LEU A 323 2.34 6.61 -19.07
N SER A 324 1.21 5.95 -18.85
CA SER A 324 0.03 6.00 -19.73
C SER A 324 -1.20 6.42 -18.91
N VAL A 325 -1.94 7.42 -19.40
CA VAL A 325 -3.20 7.88 -18.78
C VAL A 325 -4.25 7.99 -19.88
N ARG A 326 -5.25 7.12 -19.86
CA ARG A 326 -6.25 7.04 -20.94
C ARG A 326 -7.59 6.50 -20.43
N ASP A 327 -8.65 6.76 -21.14
CA ASP A 327 -9.98 6.16 -20.92
C ASP A 327 -10.55 6.34 -19.48
N ASN A 328 -10.17 7.41 -18.79
CA ASN A 328 -10.61 7.71 -17.43
C ASN A 328 -11.78 8.75 -17.39
N GLY A 329 -12.52 8.85 -18.48
CA GLY A 329 -13.62 9.82 -18.58
C GLY A 329 -13.11 11.27 -18.54
N GLU A 330 -13.71 12.07 -17.67
CA GLU A 330 -13.35 13.49 -17.49
C GLU A 330 -12.29 13.73 -16.39
N ALA A 331 -11.52 12.71 -16.01
CA ALA A 331 -10.50 12.84 -14.99
C ALA A 331 -9.48 13.93 -15.33
N THR A 332 -9.21 14.78 -14.37
CA THR A 332 -8.20 15.84 -14.49
C THR A 332 -6.80 15.27 -14.29
N PHE A 333 -5.82 15.81 -15.03
CA PHE A 333 -4.43 15.36 -15.01
C PHE A 333 -3.47 16.54 -14.82
N ALA A 334 -2.34 16.32 -14.15
CA ALA A 334 -1.19 17.21 -14.20
C ALA A 334 0.13 16.44 -14.08
N ASP A 335 1.02 16.68 -15.03
CA ASP A 335 2.46 16.50 -14.87
C ASP A 335 3.05 17.80 -14.37
N ILE A 336 3.71 17.76 -13.21
CA ILE A 336 4.14 18.96 -12.49
C ILE A 336 5.60 19.36 -12.72
N ASP A 337 6.35 18.61 -13.54
CA ASP A 337 7.78 18.87 -13.78
C ASP A 337 8.55 19.13 -12.46
N ALA A 338 8.44 18.19 -11.51
CA ALA A 338 8.94 18.39 -10.14
C ALA A 338 10.45 18.68 -10.07
N ALA A 339 11.23 18.25 -11.06
CA ALA A 339 12.64 18.60 -11.14
C ALA A 339 12.88 20.11 -11.24
N SER A 340 11.95 20.85 -11.84
CA SER A 340 11.98 22.32 -11.93
C SER A 340 11.45 23.03 -10.68
N LEU A 341 10.93 22.29 -9.69
CA LEU A 341 10.46 22.81 -8.40
C LEU A 341 11.56 22.80 -7.33
N SER A 342 12.75 22.27 -7.62
CA SER A 342 13.86 22.28 -6.65
C SER A 342 14.31 23.73 -6.33
N PRO A 343 14.78 24.01 -5.10
CA PRO A 343 15.28 25.32 -4.74
C PRO A 343 16.34 25.85 -5.70
N GLU A 344 17.24 24.99 -6.17
CA GLU A 344 18.31 25.33 -7.11
C GLU A 344 17.74 25.72 -8.49
N ALA A 345 16.75 24.98 -8.96
CA ALA A 345 16.09 25.26 -10.23
C ALA A 345 15.33 26.60 -10.19
N LEU A 346 14.61 26.86 -9.10
CA LEU A 346 13.86 28.11 -8.89
C LEU A 346 14.80 29.31 -8.77
N LEU A 347 15.91 29.19 -8.03
CA LEU A 347 16.95 30.21 -7.93
C LEU A 347 17.64 30.46 -9.28
N GLY A 348 17.80 29.44 -10.10
CA GLY A 348 18.29 29.51 -11.48
C GLY A 348 17.29 30.11 -12.47
N GLY A 349 16.10 30.50 -12.02
CA GLY A 349 15.04 31.08 -12.86
C GLY A 349 14.25 30.10 -13.69
N LYS A 350 14.40 28.80 -13.45
CA LYS A 350 13.53 27.76 -14.04
C LYS A 350 12.11 27.91 -13.50
N ARG A 351 11.13 27.69 -14.36
CA ARG A 351 9.72 27.59 -13.99
C ARG A 351 9.20 26.23 -14.40
N PRO A 352 8.42 25.52 -13.55
CA PRO A 352 7.86 24.23 -13.89
C PRO A 352 6.95 24.35 -15.14
N LYS A 353 7.07 23.40 -16.04
CA LYS A 353 6.21 23.28 -17.20
C LYS A 353 5.07 22.31 -16.87
N ILE A 354 3.98 22.83 -16.33
CA ILE A 354 2.80 22.02 -16.03
C ILE A 354 2.13 21.56 -17.33
N VAL A 355 1.99 20.24 -17.50
CA VAL A 355 1.24 19.63 -18.61
C VAL A 355 -0.08 19.09 -18.07
N ARG A 356 -1.19 19.54 -18.62
CA ARG A 356 -2.56 19.10 -18.22
C ARG A 356 -3.23 18.24 -19.28
N ASP A 357 -2.68 18.20 -20.47
CA ASP A 357 -3.18 17.39 -21.58
C ASP A 357 -2.58 15.99 -21.49
N THR A 358 -3.41 14.97 -21.55
CA THR A 358 -3.01 13.55 -21.53
C THR A 358 -2.56 13.03 -22.90
N GLY A 359 -2.62 13.84 -23.96
CA GLY A 359 -2.33 13.39 -25.33
C GLY A 359 -0.98 12.70 -25.49
N GLN A 360 0.07 13.23 -24.87
CA GLN A 360 1.41 12.60 -24.87
C GLN A 360 1.50 11.33 -23.98
N TYR A 361 0.54 11.10 -23.12
CA TYR A 361 0.43 9.95 -22.22
C TYR A 361 -0.64 8.94 -22.67
N ALA A 362 -1.22 9.08 -23.86
CA ALA A 362 -2.31 8.23 -24.33
C ALA A 362 -1.86 6.89 -24.96
N SER A 363 -0.57 6.56 -24.88
CA SER A 363 -0.04 5.31 -25.44
C SER A 363 -0.63 4.08 -24.74
N VAL A 364 -0.94 3.04 -25.51
CA VAL A 364 -1.47 1.77 -24.94
C VAL A 364 -0.28 0.90 -24.51
N MET A 365 -0.27 0.51 -23.25
CA MET A 365 0.66 -0.48 -22.73
C MET A 365 0.03 -1.88 -22.77
N PRO A 366 0.82 -2.95 -22.93
CA PRO A 366 0.32 -4.30 -22.74
C PRO A 366 -0.26 -4.50 -21.35
N ALA A 367 -1.39 -5.20 -21.25
CA ALA A 367 -1.97 -5.56 -19.95
C ALA A 367 -1.01 -6.49 -19.18
N LEU A 368 -0.90 -6.28 -17.89
CA LEU A 368 -0.11 -7.16 -17.03
C LEU A 368 -0.82 -8.52 -16.85
N PRO A 369 -0.06 -9.61 -16.76
CA PRO A 369 -0.64 -10.93 -16.52
C PRO A 369 -1.31 -10.99 -15.14
N ALA A 370 -2.37 -11.79 -15.03
CA ALA A 370 -3.00 -12.07 -13.74
C ALA A 370 -2.07 -12.88 -12.85
N VAL A 371 -2.07 -12.57 -11.57
CA VAL A 371 -1.35 -13.38 -10.58
C VAL A 371 -2.05 -14.73 -10.41
N VAL A 372 -1.27 -15.80 -10.45
CA VAL A 372 -1.71 -17.16 -10.17
C VAL A 372 -0.92 -17.67 -8.98
N LEU A 373 -1.62 -17.98 -7.87
CA LEU A 373 -0.98 -18.58 -6.72
C LEU A 373 -0.63 -20.03 -7.03
N GLU A 374 0.57 -20.44 -6.68
CA GLU A 374 1.00 -21.81 -6.85
C GLU A 374 0.16 -22.71 -5.93
N ALA A 375 -0.38 -23.80 -6.50
CA ALA A 375 -1.05 -24.81 -5.70
C ALA A 375 -0.02 -25.51 -4.79
N SER A 376 -0.42 -25.82 -3.55
CA SER A 376 0.40 -26.65 -2.68
C SER A 376 0.73 -27.97 -3.37
N GLN A 377 2.01 -28.24 -3.62
CA GLN A 377 2.48 -29.58 -3.97
C GLN A 377 2.45 -30.49 -2.74
#